data_8b99566f32960124ce37af61013a1405
#
_entry.id   8b99566f32960124ce37af61013a1405
#
_cell.length_a   1.000
_cell.length_b   1.000
_cell.length_c   1.000
_cell.angle_alpha   90.00
_cell.angle_beta   90.00
_cell.angle_gamma   90.00
#
_symmetry.space_group_name_H-M   'P 1'
#
loop_
_entity.id
_entity.type
_entity.pdbx_description
1 polymer ?
#
loop_
_entity_poly.entity_id
_entity_poly.type
_entity_poly.pdbx_seq_one_letter_code
_entity_poly.pdbx_strand_id
1 'polypeptide(L)'
;EWYYKYGANLLNGKAEIDGKEYCFENGIMMKNTASTANLSEYCYGEDGIRLSGTGWKLLDGKWYYLNSKSEYITGWAMIGTERYYFLTEEDCFAEKTIDKINYGRLGVMCTGYRVINGRLCYFDQNGAYRGIRGCENGWYYAKEENDWYFMKGQRVTTGRTTVNGIEYIFASDGKMYADTIVKENGLRYVNSDGAIVTQKGWRLLSNGYIYIQDNGTVCTGIKMINGVIYYFGEDGIWIG
;
A
#
# COMPACT_ATOMS: atom_id res chain seq x y z
N GLU A 1 27.49 4.39 1.59
CA GLU A 1 27.04 2.98 1.50
C GLU A 1 28.25 2.06 1.68
N TRP A 2 28.13 1.02 2.54
CA TRP A 2 29.17 0.00 2.74
C TRP A 2 28.83 -1.22 1.88
N TYR A 3 29.79 -1.61 1.03
CA TYR A 3 29.67 -2.82 0.20
C TYR A 3 30.56 -3.92 0.76
N TYR A 4 30.02 -5.13 0.88
CA TYR A 4 30.81 -6.28 1.23
C TYR A 4 30.92 -7.25 0.07
N LYS A 5 32.14 -7.67 -0.26
CA LYS A 5 32.44 -8.62 -1.33
C LYS A 5 33.09 -9.87 -0.76
N TYR A 6 32.64 -11.02 -1.23
CA TYR A 6 33.36 -12.28 -1.02
C TYR A 6 34.02 -12.67 -2.36
N GLY A 7 35.31 -12.44 -2.47
CA GLY A 7 36.02 -12.52 -3.75
C GLY A 7 35.52 -11.49 -4.77
N ALA A 8 35.15 -11.95 -5.96
CA ALA A 8 34.63 -11.08 -7.05
C ALA A 8 33.12 -10.80 -6.93
N ASN A 9 32.39 -11.51 -6.08
CA ASN A 9 30.94 -11.43 -5.98
C ASN A 9 30.48 -10.50 -4.85
N LEU A 10 29.38 -9.78 -5.08
CA LEU A 10 28.67 -9.05 -4.03
C LEU A 10 27.99 -10.02 -3.10
N LEU A 11 28.12 -9.79 -1.79
CA LEU A 11 27.46 -10.62 -0.79
C LEU A 11 25.95 -10.39 -0.79
N ASN A 12 25.17 -11.47 -0.77
CA ASN A 12 23.74 -11.45 -0.56
C ASN A 12 23.37 -12.36 0.60
N GLY A 13 22.49 -11.86 1.48
CA GLY A 13 22.04 -12.59 2.66
C GLY A 13 22.87 -12.32 3.90
N LYS A 14 22.82 -13.24 4.85
CA LYS A 14 23.45 -13.09 6.16
C LYS A 14 24.94 -13.32 6.12
N ALA A 15 25.67 -12.58 6.95
CA ALA A 15 27.09 -12.78 7.19
C ALA A 15 27.41 -12.48 8.66
N GLU A 16 28.31 -13.26 9.22
CA GLU A 16 28.91 -12.99 10.51
C GLU A 16 30.29 -12.33 10.31
N ILE A 17 30.45 -11.14 10.90
CA ILE A 17 31.68 -10.35 10.83
C ILE A 17 32.01 -9.93 12.25
N ASP A 18 33.19 -10.33 12.74
CA ASP A 18 33.68 -10.05 14.10
C ASP A 18 32.66 -10.45 15.19
N GLY A 19 32.03 -11.64 15.01
CA GLY A 19 31.03 -12.19 15.93
C GLY A 19 29.67 -11.47 15.94
N LYS A 20 29.41 -10.63 14.95
CA LYS A 20 28.13 -9.92 14.78
C LYS A 20 27.47 -10.31 13.48
N GLU A 21 26.15 -10.52 13.51
CA GLU A 21 25.37 -10.87 12.33
C GLU A 21 24.88 -9.63 11.59
N TYR A 22 25.13 -9.61 10.28
CA TYR A 22 24.70 -8.59 9.32
C TYR A 22 23.90 -9.23 8.19
N CYS A 23 23.17 -8.41 7.43
CA CYS A 23 22.52 -8.84 6.20
C CYS A 23 22.87 -7.88 5.05
N PHE A 24 23.04 -8.45 3.87
CA PHE A 24 23.39 -7.70 2.66
C PHE A 24 22.41 -8.01 1.54
N GLU A 25 22.04 -7.00 0.80
CA GLU A 25 21.28 -7.12 -0.44
C GLU A 25 22.08 -6.47 -1.58
N ASN A 26 22.46 -7.26 -2.58
CA ASN A 26 23.35 -6.84 -3.67
C ASN A 26 24.67 -6.18 -3.18
N GLY A 27 25.23 -6.73 -2.09
CA GLY A 27 26.44 -6.24 -1.46
C GLY A 27 26.24 -5.03 -0.55
N ILE A 28 25.05 -4.44 -0.50
CA ILE A 28 24.72 -3.29 0.35
C ILE A 28 24.27 -3.80 1.71
N MET A 29 24.89 -3.29 2.78
CA MET A 29 24.53 -3.65 4.15
C MET A 29 23.13 -3.10 4.46
N MET A 30 22.24 -3.96 4.91
CA MET A 30 20.93 -3.58 5.43
C MET A 30 21.08 -2.97 6.81
N LYS A 31 20.49 -1.78 7.00
CA LYS A 31 20.52 -1.08 8.28
C LYS A 31 19.23 -0.34 8.53
N ASN A 32 18.84 -0.20 9.79
CA ASN A 32 17.63 0.46 10.25
C ASN A 32 16.38 -0.09 9.54
N THR A 33 16.29 -1.41 9.36
CA THR A 33 15.25 -2.07 8.58
C THR A 33 14.99 -3.50 9.07
N ALA A 34 13.84 -4.04 8.69
CA ALA A 34 13.58 -5.48 8.74
C ALA A 34 13.94 -6.11 7.39
N SER A 35 14.56 -7.28 7.41
CA SER A 35 14.96 -8.01 6.22
C SER A 35 14.13 -9.28 6.05
N THR A 36 13.69 -9.52 4.83
CA THR A 36 13.10 -10.79 4.38
C THR A 36 14.07 -11.63 3.57
N ALA A 37 15.32 -11.17 3.40
CA ALA A 37 16.34 -11.88 2.65
C ALA A 37 16.57 -13.25 3.28
N ASN A 38 16.48 -14.32 2.46
CA ASN A 38 16.66 -15.71 2.86
C ASN A 38 15.69 -16.25 3.94
N LEU A 39 14.42 -15.80 3.89
CA LEU A 39 13.34 -16.29 4.77
C LEU A 39 13.59 -16.07 6.27
N SER A 40 14.39 -15.08 6.63
CA SER A 40 14.62 -14.75 8.03
C SER A 40 13.95 -13.45 8.42
N GLU A 41 13.09 -13.54 9.42
CA GLU A 41 12.29 -12.45 10.00
C GLU A 41 13.12 -11.68 11.02
N TYR A 42 14.26 -11.08 10.61
CA TYR A 42 15.15 -10.34 11.50
C TYR A 42 15.15 -8.84 11.21
N CYS A 43 15.40 -8.07 12.26
CA CYS A 43 15.61 -6.64 12.22
C CYS A 43 17.09 -6.29 12.39
N TYR A 44 17.55 -5.24 11.71
CA TYR A 44 18.91 -4.73 11.76
C TYR A 44 18.92 -3.27 12.19
N GLY A 45 19.77 -2.92 13.13
CA GLY A 45 19.90 -1.56 13.69
C GLY A 45 20.55 -0.57 12.73
N GLU A 46 20.77 0.65 13.19
CA GLU A 46 21.44 1.70 12.41
C GLU A 46 22.89 1.35 12.03
N ASP A 47 23.55 0.54 12.85
CA ASP A 47 24.88 -0.01 12.63
C ASP A 47 24.90 -1.26 11.73
N GLY A 48 23.73 -1.72 11.28
CA GLY A 48 23.55 -2.91 10.47
C GLY A 48 23.63 -4.23 11.25
N ILE A 49 23.81 -4.19 12.57
CA ILE A 49 23.88 -5.38 13.40
C ILE A 49 22.47 -5.92 13.64
N ARG A 50 22.31 -7.24 13.56
CA ARG A 50 21.06 -7.91 13.91
C ARG A 50 20.63 -7.54 15.32
N LEU A 51 19.39 -7.08 15.46
CA LEU A 51 18.79 -6.80 16.75
C LEU A 51 18.39 -8.09 17.46
N SER A 52 18.57 -8.12 18.75
CA SER A 52 18.22 -9.25 19.61
C SER A 52 17.28 -8.83 20.75
N GLY A 53 16.71 -9.86 21.40
CA GLY A 53 15.79 -9.69 22.54
C GLY A 53 14.35 -9.38 22.11
N THR A 54 13.41 -9.86 22.93
CA THR A 54 11.97 -9.63 22.76
C THR A 54 11.61 -8.17 22.97
N GLY A 55 10.63 -7.66 22.22
CA GLY A 55 10.04 -6.36 22.46
C GLY A 55 9.98 -5.46 21.22
N TRP A 56 9.52 -4.25 21.46
CA TRP A 56 9.31 -3.23 20.45
C TRP A 56 10.62 -2.70 19.87
N LYS A 57 10.64 -2.50 18.54
CA LYS A 57 11.75 -1.90 17.80
C LYS A 57 11.18 -0.86 16.83
N LEU A 58 11.77 0.32 16.84
CA LEU A 58 11.47 1.39 15.87
C LEU A 58 12.60 1.44 14.84
N LEU A 59 12.29 1.20 13.58
CA LEU A 59 13.24 1.17 12.47
C LEU A 59 12.68 2.00 11.32
N ASP A 60 13.40 3.01 10.88
CA ASP A 60 12.98 3.91 9.80
C ASP A 60 11.53 4.42 9.96
N GLY A 61 11.17 4.84 11.20
CA GLY A 61 9.84 5.32 11.54
C GLY A 61 8.74 4.24 11.59
N LYS A 62 9.06 2.97 11.45
CA LYS A 62 8.15 1.84 11.47
C LYS A 62 8.34 1.01 12.74
N TRP A 63 7.24 0.63 13.39
CA TRP A 63 7.28 -0.22 14.56
C TRP A 63 7.18 -1.70 14.22
N TYR A 64 8.05 -2.49 14.85
CA TYR A 64 8.10 -3.94 14.82
C TYR A 64 8.09 -4.49 16.24
N TYR A 65 7.70 -5.74 16.39
CA TYR A 65 7.81 -6.45 17.66
C TYR A 65 8.58 -7.75 17.47
N LEU A 66 9.66 -7.93 18.24
CA LEU A 66 10.46 -9.15 18.21
C LEU A 66 9.96 -10.15 19.24
N ASN A 67 9.84 -11.42 18.82
CA ASN A 67 9.54 -12.56 19.67
C ASN A 67 10.78 -13.02 20.48
N SER A 68 10.64 -14.09 21.27
CA SER A 68 11.73 -14.64 22.09
C SER A 68 12.92 -15.18 21.29
N LYS A 69 12.75 -15.41 19.98
CA LYS A 69 13.82 -15.82 19.06
C LYS A 69 14.49 -14.63 18.36
N SER A 70 14.09 -13.39 18.73
CA SER A 70 14.53 -12.16 18.08
C SER A 70 14.10 -12.03 16.61
N GLU A 71 13.00 -12.67 16.23
CA GLU A 71 12.34 -12.57 14.94
C GLU A 71 11.19 -11.56 15.06
N TYR A 72 10.96 -10.71 14.04
CA TYR A 72 9.75 -9.90 14.04
C TYR A 72 8.52 -10.77 13.76
N ILE A 73 7.40 -10.39 14.34
CA ILE A 73 6.14 -11.10 14.17
C ILE A 73 5.28 -10.48 13.06
N THR A 74 4.38 -11.30 12.50
CA THR A 74 3.37 -10.90 11.52
C THR A 74 1.99 -11.35 11.97
N GLY A 75 0.93 -10.72 11.43
CA GLY A 75 -0.45 -11.04 11.77
C GLY A 75 -0.86 -10.54 13.16
N TRP A 76 -1.87 -11.20 13.72
CA TRP A 76 -2.43 -10.83 15.03
C TRP A 76 -1.53 -11.25 16.20
N ALA A 77 -1.35 -10.34 17.16
CA ALA A 77 -0.63 -10.61 18.40
C ALA A 77 -1.27 -9.91 19.60
N MET A 78 -1.17 -10.56 20.76
CA MET A 78 -1.44 -9.95 22.06
C MET A 78 -0.09 -9.54 22.67
N ILE A 79 0.04 -8.27 23.02
CA ILE A 79 1.23 -7.71 23.67
C ILE A 79 0.78 -6.96 24.90
N GLY A 80 1.09 -7.49 26.06
CA GLY A 80 0.45 -7.05 27.30
C GLY A 80 -1.06 -7.32 27.26
N THR A 81 -1.87 -6.31 27.50
CA THR A 81 -3.34 -6.38 27.49
C THR A 81 -3.95 -5.94 26.17
N GLU A 82 -3.16 -5.45 25.23
CA GLU A 82 -3.64 -4.88 23.97
C GLU A 82 -3.41 -5.85 22.79
N ARG A 83 -4.27 -5.77 21.79
CA ARG A 83 -4.21 -6.56 20.56
C ARG A 83 -3.69 -5.71 19.43
N TYR A 84 -2.73 -6.24 18.67
CA TYR A 84 -2.06 -5.59 17.55
C TYR A 84 -2.16 -6.43 16.29
N TYR A 85 -1.91 -5.80 15.16
CA TYR A 85 -1.74 -6.48 13.89
C TYR A 85 -0.48 -5.98 13.20
N PHE A 86 0.33 -6.90 12.71
CA PHE A 86 1.56 -6.64 11.97
C PHE A 86 1.37 -7.13 10.54
N LEU A 87 1.76 -6.32 9.56
CA LEU A 87 1.55 -6.64 8.15
C LEU A 87 2.12 -8.00 7.79
N THR A 88 1.32 -8.82 7.12
CA THR A 88 1.67 -10.14 6.59
C THR A 88 2.17 -10.04 5.14
N GLU A 89 2.67 -11.13 4.59
CA GLU A 89 2.98 -11.22 3.16
C GLU A 89 1.74 -10.93 2.31
N GLU A 90 0.58 -11.47 2.67
CA GLU A 90 -0.68 -11.25 1.96
C GLU A 90 -1.07 -9.77 1.92
N ASP A 91 -0.88 -9.04 3.03
CA ASP A 91 -1.12 -7.59 3.07
C ASP A 91 -0.16 -6.84 2.15
N CYS A 92 1.11 -7.24 2.10
CA CYS A 92 2.11 -6.65 1.22
C CYS A 92 1.83 -6.94 -0.26
N PHE A 93 1.27 -8.11 -0.58
CA PHE A 93 0.82 -8.47 -1.94
C PHE A 93 -0.42 -7.67 -2.36
N ALA A 94 -1.35 -7.42 -1.45
CA ALA A 94 -2.57 -6.66 -1.75
C ALA A 94 -2.29 -5.18 -2.07
N GLU A 95 -1.23 -4.62 -1.51
CA GLU A 95 -0.76 -3.25 -1.78
C GLU A 95 0.13 -3.15 -3.04
N LYS A 96 0.10 -4.14 -3.93
CA LYS A 96 0.94 -4.22 -5.13
C LYS A 96 0.71 -3.02 -6.05
N THR A 97 1.68 -2.12 -6.11
CA THR A 97 1.87 -1.21 -7.25
C THR A 97 2.55 -1.95 -8.41
N ILE A 98 2.22 -1.61 -9.62
CA ILE A 98 2.37 -2.23 -10.94
C ILE A 98 3.56 -3.19 -11.15
N ASP A 99 4.67 -3.09 -10.40
CA ASP A 99 5.87 -3.93 -10.61
C ASP A 99 6.66 -4.36 -9.37
N LYS A 100 6.26 -4.01 -8.15
CA LYS A 100 7.01 -4.39 -6.94
C LYS A 100 6.11 -4.72 -5.76
N ILE A 101 6.27 -5.93 -5.22
CA ILE A 101 5.76 -6.29 -3.91
C ILE A 101 6.60 -5.52 -2.88
N ASN A 102 5.95 -4.71 -2.07
CA ASN A 102 6.66 -3.91 -1.08
C ASN A 102 6.94 -4.74 0.20
N TYR A 103 7.85 -5.70 0.10
CA TYR A 103 8.30 -6.50 1.26
C TYR A 103 8.91 -5.64 2.39
N GLY A 104 9.31 -4.40 2.12
CA GLY A 104 9.81 -3.47 3.13
C GLY A 104 8.78 -3.04 4.16
N ARG A 105 7.53 -3.53 4.07
CA ARG A 105 6.46 -3.31 5.05
C ARG A 105 6.08 -4.57 5.84
N LEU A 106 6.62 -5.73 5.50
CA LEU A 106 6.35 -6.98 6.21
C LEU A 106 6.73 -6.86 7.68
N GLY A 107 5.84 -7.28 8.58
CA GLY A 107 6.04 -7.16 10.02
C GLY A 107 5.85 -5.75 10.60
N VAL A 108 5.48 -4.74 9.81
CA VAL A 108 5.19 -3.38 10.30
C VAL A 108 3.88 -3.38 11.08
N MET A 109 3.89 -2.78 12.28
CA MET A 109 2.69 -2.56 13.09
C MET A 109 1.67 -1.69 12.34
N CYS A 110 0.42 -2.13 12.32
CA CYS A 110 -0.67 -1.36 11.72
C CYS A 110 -1.19 -0.26 12.64
N THR A 111 -1.53 0.87 12.02
CA THR A 111 -2.29 1.98 12.62
C THR A 111 -3.38 2.42 11.65
N GLY A 112 -4.39 3.15 12.13
CA GLY A 112 -5.49 3.61 11.29
C GLY A 112 -6.44 2.48 10.86
N TYR A 113 -7.08 2.66 9.71
CA TYR A 113 -7.99 1.66 9.16
C TYR A 113 -7.24 0.64 8.30
N ARG A 114 -7.59 -0.64 8.51
CA ARG A 114 -7.06 -1.77 7.72
C ARG A 114 -8.16 -2.78 7.42
N VAL A 115 -8.16 -3.26 6.17
CA VAL A 115 -9.04 -4.36 5.78
C VAL A 115 -8.33 -5.67 6.06
N ILE A 116 -8.86 -6.42 7.02
CA ILE A 116 -8.33 -7.73 7.41
C ILE A 116 -9.46 -8.76 7.24
N ASN A 117 -9.23 -9.76 6.40
CA ASN A 117 -10.25 -10.76 6.03
C ASN A 117 -11.56 -10.12 5.53
N GLY A 118 -11.45 -9.03 4.76
CA GLY A 118 -12.57 -8.29 4.18
C GLY A 118 -13.34 -7.42 5.18
N ARG A 119 -12.91 -7.31 6.42
CA ARG A 119 -13.52 -6.44 7.44
C ARG A 119 -12.66 -5.23 7.73
N LEU A 120 -13.29 -4.07 7.89
CA LEU A 120 -12.62 -2.82 8.21
C LEU A 120 -12.28 -2.81 9.72
N CYS A 121 -11.00 -2.99 10.04
CA CYS A 121 -10.45 -2.96 11.39
C CYS A 121 -9.84 -1.58 11.67
N TYR A 122 -10.01 -1.07 12.87
CA TYR A 122 -9.40 0.18 13.30
C TYR A 122 -8.36 -0.04 14.40
N PHE A 123 -7.21 0.56 14.23
CA PHE A 123 -6.09 0.59 15.17
C PHE A 123 -5.81 2.05 15.54
N ASP A 124 -5.65 2.36 16.81
CA ASP A 124 -5.28 3.71 17.21
C ASP A 124 -3.83 4.08 16.80
N GLN A 125 -3.44 5.30 17.10
CA GLN A 125 -2.09 5.80 16.79
C GLN A 125 -0.95 5.01 17.47
N ASN A 126 -1.25 4.27 18.54
CA ASN A 126 -0.29 3.38 19.21
C ASN A 126 -0.34 1.94 18.66
N GLY A 127 -1.14 1.68 17.63
CA GLY A 127 -1.33 0.38 17.00
C GLY A 127 -2.28 -0.56 17.75
N ALA A 128 -2.89 -0.13 18.84
CA ALA A 128 -3.82 -0.99 19.58
C ALA A 128 -5.15 -1.12 18.82
N TYR A 129 -5.62 -2.36 18.67
CA TYR A 129 -6.87 -2.68 18.00
C TYR A 129 -8.07 -2.16 18.77
N ARG A 130 -8.93 -1.39 18.10
CA ARG A 130 -10.13 -0.74 18.67
C ARG A 130 -11.45 -1.26 18.07
N GLY A 131 -11.40 -2.42 17.43
CA GLY A 131 -12.58 -3.12 16.92
C GLY A 131 -12.81 -2.97 15.43
N ILE A 132 -13.86 -3.65 14.96
CA ILE A 132 -14.36 -3.54 13.60
C ILE A 132 -15.11 -2.22 13.46
N ARG A 133 -14.97 -1.58 12.31
CA ARG A 133 -15.70 -0.37 11.91
C ARG A 133 -16.54 -0.66 10.67
N GLY A 134 -17.41 0.28 10.33
CA GLY A 134 -18.33 0.18 9.22
C GLY A 134 -19.78 -0.07 9.66
N CYS A 135 -20.63 -0.34 8.68
CA CYS A 135 -22.03 -0.70 8.83
C CYS A 135 -22.29 -2.08 8.23
N GLU A 136 -23.50 -2.61 8.39
CA GLU A 136 -23.84 -3.90 7.78
C GLU A 136 -23.86 -3.77 6.25
N ASN A 137 -24.55 -2.75 5.74
CA ASN A 137 -24.64 -2.45 4.32
C ASN A 137 -24.69 -0.94 4.09
N GLY A 138 -24.08 -0.47 3.01
CA GLY A 138 -24.12 0.92 2.59
C GLY A 138 -22.82 1.68 2.77
N TRP A 139 -22.90 2.99 2.69
CA TRP A 139 -21.76 3.88 2.79
C TRP A 139 -21.28 4.05 4.24
N TYR A 140 -19.98 4.02 4.43
CA TYR A 140 -19.32 4.31 5.71
C TYR A 140 -18.19 5.33 5.49
N TYR A 141 -18.24 6.43 6.25
CA TYR A 141 -17.21 7.46 6.25
C TYR A 141 -16.27 7.29 7.44
N ALA A 142 -15.00 6.98 7.15
CA ALA A 142 -13.94 6.87 8.14
C ALA A 142 -13.37 8.26 8.42
N LYS A 143 -13.93 8.93 9.43
CA LYS A 143 -13.66 10.34 9.75
C LYS A 143 -12.19 10.63 10.03
N GLU A 144 -11.48 9.69 10.65
CA GLU A 144 -10.08 9.82 11.06
C GLU A 144 -9.12 9.87 9.87
N GLU A 145 -9.51 9.26 8.74
CA GLU A 145 -8.69 9.23 7.52
C GLU A 145 -9.31 10.03 6.36
N ASN A 146 -10.52 10.57 6.57
CA ASN A 146 -11.28 11.29 5.54
C ASN A 146 -11.56 10.44 4.29
N ASP A 147 -11.83 9.13 4.50
CA ASP A 147 -12.04 8.15 3.43
C ASP A 147 -13.44 7.56 3.46
N TRP A 148 -13.98 7.22 2.28
CA TRP A 148 -15.25 6.54 2.12
C TRP A 148 -15.05 5.07 1.76
N TYR A 149 -15.90 4.24 2.35
CA TYR A 149 -16.02 2.80 2.09
C TYR A 149 -17.46 2.45 1.74
N PHE A 150 -17.64 1.39 0.94
CA PHE A 150 -18.96 0.81 0.72
C PHE A 150 -19.00 -0.62 1.26
N MET A 151 -19.97 -0.88 2.12
CA MET A 151 -20.09 -2.14 2.86
C MET A 151 -21.18 -3.02 2.28
N LYS A 152 -20.92 -4.33 2.19
CA LYS A 152 -21.89 -5.38 1.86
C LYS A 152 -21.73 -6.52 2.86
N GLY A 153 -22.73 -6.78 3.71
CA GLY A 153 -22.68 -7.83 4.74
C GLY A 153 -21.49 -7.62 5.70
N GLN A 154 -21.26 -6.40 6.17
CA GLN A 154 -20.13 -6.02 7.05
C GLN A 154 -18.74 -6.19 6.41
N ARG A 155 -18.66 -6.39 5.09
CA ARG A 155 -17.41 -6.48 4.35
C ARG A 155 -17.22 -5.24 3.49
N VAL A 156 -15.99 -4.80 3.33
CA VAL A 156 -15.67 -3.73 2.40
C VAL A 156 -15.79 -4.23 0.95
N THR A 157 -16.25 -3.33 0.09
CA THR A 157 -16.26 -3.55 -1.35
C THR A 157 -14.92 -3.08 -1.93
N THR A 158 -14.40 -3.82 -2.92
CA THR A 158 -13.17 -3.48 -3.66
C THR A 158 -13.44 -3.54 -5.16
N GLY A 159 -12.60 -2.86 -5.95
CA GLY A 159 -12.74 -2.82 -7.40
C GLY A 159 -13.97 -2.02 -7.86
N ARG A 160 -14.36 -2.23 -9.13
CA ARG A 160 -15.50 -1.53 -9.73
C ARG A 160 -16.83 -2.07 -9.22
N THR A 161 -17.71 -1.18 -8.80
CA THR A 161 -19.01 -1.55 -8.21
C THR A 161 -20.08 -0.54 -8.56
N THR A 162 -21.26 -1.00 -8.89
CA THR A 162 -22.45 -0.16 -9.10
C THR A 162 -23.25 -0.03 -7.80
N VAL A 163 -23.50 1.20 -7.38
CA VAL A 163 -24.35 1.51 -6.23
C VAL A 163 -25.43 2.48 -6.70
N ASN A 164 -26.70 2.07 -6.59
CA ASN A 164 -27.87 2.86 -7.02
C ASN A 164 -27.77 3.38 -8.47
N GLY A 165 -27.22 2.56 -9.40
CA GLY A 165 -27.06 2.93 -10.80
C GLY A 165 -25.82 3.76 -11.13
N ILE A 166 -25.03 4.17 -10.13
CA ILE A 166 -23.78 4.92 -10.30
C ILE A 166 -22.60 3.96 -10.10
N GLU A 167 -21.61 4.07 -10.96
CA GLU A 167 -20.41 3.23 -10.88
C GLU A 167 -19.29 3.94 -10.10
N TYR A 168 -18.65 3.19 -9.22
CA TYR A 168 -17.54 3.60 -8.36
C TYR A 168 -16.36 2.64 -8.51
N ILE A 169 -15.17 3.09 -8.17
CA ILE A 169 -13.98 2.23 -8.05
C ILE A 169 -13.45 2.34 -6.63
N PHE A 170 -13.22 1.19 -6.01
CA PHE A 170 -12.62 1.07 -4.69
C PHE A 170 -11.23 0.44 -4.81
N ALA A 171 -10.28 0.93 -4.05
CA ALA A 171 -8.94 0.37 -3.97
C ALA A 171 -8.96 -1.03 -3.32
N SER A 172 -7.82 -1.73 -3.34
CA SER A 172 -7.69 -3.04 -2.70
C SER A 172 -7.88 -3.00 -1.18
N ASP A 173 -7.62 -1.86 -0.55
CA ASP A 173 -7.89 -1.59 0.87
C ASP A 173 -9.35 -1.12 1.13
N GLY A 174 -10.19 -1.10 0.10
CA GLY A 174 -11.60 -0.73 0.17
C GLY A 174 -11.89 0.76 0.14
N LYS A 175 -10.89 1.64 0.07
CA LYS A 175 -11.08 3.09 -0.03
C LYS A 175 -11.66 3.47 -1.38
N MET A 176 -12.66 4.34 -1.37
CA MET A 176 -13.22 4.89 -2.60
C MET A 176 -12.22 5.83 -3.28
N TYR A 177 -11.96 5.63 -4.56
CA TYR A 177 -11.26 6.65 -5.34
C TYR A 177 -12.18 7.86 -5.57
N ALA A 178 -11.63 9.07 -5.42
CA ALA A 178 -12.32 10.31 -5.73
C ALA A 178 -11.35 11.34 -6.33
N ASP A 179 -11.85 12.18 -7.24
CA ASP A 179 -11.11 13.23 -7.94
C ASP A 179 -9.74 12.80 -8.49
N THR A 180 -9.72 11.64 -9.17
CA THR A 180 -8.47 11.04 -9.66
C THR A 180 -8.67 10.22 -10.93
N ILE A 181 -7.57 9.88 -11.58
CA ILE A 181 -7.55 8.93 -12.70
C ILE A 181 -7.10 7.57 -12.18
N VAL A 182 -7.91 6.54 -12.44
CA VAL A 182 -7.67 5.16 -12.01
C VAL A 182 -7.39 4.28 -13.24
N LYS A 183 -6.39 3.41 -13.16
CA LYS A 183 -6.09 2.42 -14.19
C LYS A 183 -6.96 1.17 -13.98
N GLU A 184 -8.02 1.07 -14.79
CA GLU A 184 -8.93 -0.08 -14.79
C GLU A 184 -9.45 -0.32 -16.20
N ASN A 185 -8.93 -1.34 -16.90
CA ASN A 185 -9.22 -1.60 -18.32
C ASN A 185 -9.10 -0.32 -19.18
N GLY A 186 -7.96 0.38 -19.07
CA GLY A 186 -7.71 1.73 -19.52
C GLY A 186 -7.75 2.73 -18.36
N LEU A 187 -7.53 4.01 -18.68
CA LEU A 187 -7.63 5.06 -17.66
C LEU A 187 -9.09 5.50 -17.51
N ARG A 188 -9.56 5.62 -16.27
CA ARG A 188 -10.90 6.10 -15.91
C ARG A 188 -10.79 7.30 -15.00
N TYR A 189 -11.55 8.36 -15.28
CA TYR A 189 -11.67 9.47 -14.35
C TYR A 189 -12.83 9.24 -13.40
N VAL A 190 -12.60 9.39 -12.11
CA VAL A 190 -13.62 9.44 -11.06
C VAL A 190 -13.69 10.87 -10.52
N ASN A 191 -14.89 11.41 -10.38
CA ASN A 191 -15.09 12.77 -9.90
C ASN A 191 -14.93 12.87 -8.36
N SER A 192 -15.14 14.06 -7.81
CA SER A 192 -15.06 14.33 -6.36
C SER A 192 -16.04 13.51 -5.53
N ASP A 193 -17.16 13.08 -6.11
CA ASP A 193 -18.15 12.21 -5.45
C ASP A 193 -17.82 10.73 -5.60
N GLY A 194 -16.68 10.39 -6.22
CA GLY A 194 -16.22 9.05 -6.49
C GLY A 194 -16.86 8.36 -7.70
N ALA A 195 -17.79 9.04 -8.39
CA ALA A 195 -18.49 8.47 -9.54
C ALA A 195 -17.58 8.42 -10.78
N ILE A 196 -17.60 7.28 -11.51
CA ILE A 196 -16.92 7.16 -12.80
C ILE A 196 -17.60 8.09 -13.80
N VAL A 197 -16.82 8.98 -14.42
CA VAL A 197 -17.31 9.89 -15.47
C VAL A 197 -17.13 9.23 -16.83
N THR A 198 -18.24 8.89 -17.47
CA THR A 198 -18.25 8.28 -18.81
C THR A 198 -18.60 9.26 -19.92
N GLN A 199 -19.15 10.44 -19.57
CA GLN A 199 -19.54 11.44 -20.56
C GLN A 199 -18.32 11.96 -21.31
N LYS A 200 -18.32 11.78 -22.66
CA LYS A 200 -17.29 12.29 -23.56
C LYS A 200 -17.04 13.78 -23.40
N GLY A 201 -15.79 14.19 -23.51
CA GLY A 201 -15.37 15.57 -23.56
C GLY A 201 -14.19 15.91 -22.66
N TRP A 202 -13.82 17.19 -22.72
CA TRP A 202 -12.75 17.74 -21.91
C TRP A 202 -13.14 17.89 -20.44
N ARG A 203 -12.16 17.66 -19.55
CA ARG A 203 -12.26 17.93 -18.11
C ARG A 203 -10.98 18.62 -17.66
N LEU A 204 -11.12 19.64 -16.82
CA LEU A 204 -10.00 20.28 -16.14
C LEU A 204 -9.84 19.64 -14.77
N LEU A 205 -8.66 19.11 -14.50
CA LEU A 205 -8.22 18.61 -13.20
C LEU A 205 -7.19 19.56 -12.60
N SER A 206 -6.79 19.34 -11.35
CA SER A 206 -5.79 20.16 -10.66
C SER A 206 -4.42 20.18 -11.37
N ASN A 207 -4.09 19.10 -12.09
CA ASN A 207 -2.80 18.90 -12.77
C ASN A 207 -2.87 19.04 -14.30
N GLY A 208 -4.03 19.45 -14.88
CA GLY A 208 -4.17 19.69 -16.32
C GLY A 208 -5.47 19.21 -16.91
N TYR A 209 -5.56 19.25 -18.24
CA TYR A 209 -6.74 18.80 -18.97
C TYR A 209 -6.64 17.32 -19.36
N ILE A 210 -7.79 16.65 -19.29
CA ILE A 210 -8.00 15.30 -19.85
C ILE A 210 -9.12 15.34 -20.88
N TYR A 211 -9.15 14.32 -21.75
CA TYR A 211 -10.29 14.10 -22.64
C TYR A 211 -10.84 12.68 -22.47
N ILE A 212 -12.15 12.59 -22.18
CA ILE A 212 -12.88 11.33 -22.04
C ILE A 212 -13.45 10.95 -23.40
N GLN A 213 -13.16 9.74 -23.86
CA GLN A 213 -13.60 9.17 -25.13
C GLN A 213 -15.04 8.63 -25.06
N ASP A 214 -15.61 8.24 -26.20
CA ASP A 214 -16.97 7.67 -26.31
C ASP A 214 -17.12 6.36 -25.47
N ASN A 215 -16.06 5.61 -25.26
CA ASN A 215 -16.05 4.41 -24.43
C ASN A 215 -15.85 4.71 -22.92
N GLY A 216 -15.84 6.00 -22.54
CA GLY A 216 -15.65 6.45 -21.17
C GLY A 216 -14.21 6.32 -20.63
N THR A 217 -13.21 6.03 -21.49
CA THR A 217 -11.80 6.05 -21.07
C THR A 217 -11.18 7.40 -21.28
N VAL A 218 -10.18 7.75 -20.46
CA VAL A 218 -9.33 8.92 -20.66
C VAL A 218 -8.36 8.66 -21.82
N CYS A 219 -8.13 9.65 -22.68
CA CYS A 219 -7.18 9.57 -23.79
C CYS A 219 -5.73 9.43 -23.28
N THR A 220 -4.94 8.68 -24.03
CA THR A 220 -3.47 8.62 -23.91
C THR A 220 -2.85 8.65 -25.31
N GLY A 221 -1.60 9.12 -25.40
CA GLY A 221 -0.90 9.20 -26.68
C GLY A 221 -1.51 10.24 -27.62
N ILE A 222 -1.38 10.00 -28.94
CA ILE A 222 -1.83 10.92 -29.98
C ILE A 222 -3.31 10.68 -30.27
N LYS A 223 -4.13 11.75 -30.27
CA LYS A 223 -5.55 11.69 -30.60
C LYS A 223 -5.99 12.86 -31.46
N MET A 224 -6.80 12.58 -32.49
CA MET A 224 -7.49 13.60 -33.25
C MET A 224 -8.87 13.85 -32.63
N ILE A 225 -9.12 15.09 -32.24
CA ILE A 225 -10.39 15.54 -31.65
C ILE A 225 -10.87 16.75 -32.45
N ASN A 226 -12.03 16.62 -33.11
CA ASN A 226 -12.62 17.67 -33.94
C ASN A 226 -11.64 18.23 -35.01
N GLY A 227 -10.83 17.34 -35.63
CA GLY A 227 -9.88 17.71 -36.68
C GLY A 227 -8.53 18.29 -36.18
N VAL A 228 -8.35 18.42 -34.87
CA VAL A 228 -7.10 18.89 -34.26
C VAL A 228 -6.39 17.73 -33.59
N ILE A 229 -5.07 17.65 -33.71
CA ILE A 229 -4.23 16.64 -33.09
C ILE A 229 -3.81 17.11 -31.70
N TYR A 230 -3.97 16.24 -30.71
CA TYR A 230 -3.59 16.45 -29.32
C TYR A 230 -2.68 15.32 -28.84
N TYR A 231 -1.77 15.65 -27.93
CA TYR A 231 -0.85 14.72 -27.30
C TYR A 231 -1.19 14.59 -25.81
N PHE A 232 -1.38 13.36 -25.36
CA PHE A 232 -1.67 13.03 -23.95
C PHE A 232 -0.56 12.15 -23.38
N GLY A 233 -0.17 12.40 -22.14
CA GLY A 233 0.75 11.54 -21.40
C GLY A 233 0.17 10.14 -21.14
N GLU A 234 1.00 9.25 -20.61
CA GLU A 234 0.56 7.92 -20.15
C GLU A 234 -0.40 8.01 -18.98
N ASP A 235 -0.36 9.09 -18.21
CA ASP A 235 -1.28 9.46 -17.14
C ASP A 235 -2.62 10.05 -17.63
N GLY A 236 -2.73 10.28 -18.94
CA GLY A 236 -3.92 10.86 -19.57
C GLY A 236 -3.99 12.37 -19.58
N ILE A 237 -2.98 13.08 -19.07
CA ILE A 237 -2.93 14.54 -19.06
C ILE A 237 -2.51 15.06 -20.45
N TRP A 238 -3.19 16.09 -20.92
CA TRP A 238 -2.84 16.79 -22.15
C TRP A 238 -1.51 17.53 -21.99
N ILE A 239 -0.59 17.31 -22.93
CA ILE A 239 0.76 17.88 -22.94
C ILE A 239 1.06 18.78 -24.14
N GLY A 240 0.13 18.90 -25.12
CA GLY A 240 0.29 19.76 -26.30
C GLY A 240 -0.54 19.34 -27.49
#